data_fa116a619811b60b2a9207749b84f9a8
#
_entry.id   fa116a619811b60b2a9207749b84f9a8
#
_cell.length_a   1.000
_cell.length_b   1.000
_cell.length_c   1.000
_cell.angle_alpha   90.00
_cell.angle_beta   90.00
_cell.angle_gamma   90.00
#
_symmetry.space_group_name_H-M   'P 1'
#
loop_
_entity.id
_entity.type
_entity.pdbx_description
1 polymer ?
#
loop_
_entity_poly.entity_id
_entity_poly.type
_entity_poly.pdbx_seq_one_letter_code
_entity_poly.pdbx_strand_id
1 'polypeptide(L)'
;MLQRFGGAYVKRVIDRSCAQVPEHAHDWPLLSIFVIGSYLNQTELGQTFIAGPSAILYQAGAAHRNAVASAGFEQIEIEFDPAWLGRGLLPGAPVSRWLGGRAGAEARTLALLCGREANEERLRAALQRFVQRASREPARAPASWVGAMTRRLSEDTTLKVTDLASEVRRHPSWLGTAYRRATGEGLLEAAARFRVERAARLLRETDQPFASVALEAGFCDQSHMNRTFRRVLGRLPSAVKEDRGDFRQGWAQGARADQARTPR
;
A
#
# COMPACT_ATOMS: atom_id res chain seq x y z
N MET A 1 -9.24 -3.73 11.66
CA MET A 1 -9.88 -2.80 12.62
C MET A 1 -10.67 -1.79 11.82
N LEU A 2 -11.94 -1.57 12.15
CA LEU A 2 -12.83 -0.61 11.49
C LEU A 2 -13.10 0.54 12.47
N GLN A 3 -12.92 1.76 12.04
CA GLN A 3 -13.26 2.99 12.78
C GLN A 3 -14.30 3.77 11.98
N ARG A 4 -15.27 4.36 12.67
CA ARG A 4 -16.30 5.19 12.07
C ARG A 4 -16.17 6.62 12.57
N PHE A 5 -16.17 7.56 11.64
CA PHE A 5 -16.26 8.99 11.86
C PHE A 5 -17.56 9.50 11.24
N GLY A 6 -18.03 10.68 11.57
CA GLY A 6 -19.35 11.17 11.16
C GLY A 6 -19.71 10.94 9.69
N GLY A 7 -18.77 11.10 8.77
CA GLY A 7 -18.98 10.89 7.33
C GLY A 7 -17.85 10.06 6.69
N ALA A 8 -17.11 9.25 7.45
CA ALA A 8 -16.08 8.40 6.90
C ALA A 8 -15.96 7.06 7.65
N TYR A 9 -15.54 6.05 6.91
CA TYR A 9 -15.16 4.73 7.44
C TYR A 9 -13.70 4.51 7.14
N VAL A 10 -12.93 4.18 8.17
CA VAL A 10 -11.52 3.83 8.04
C VAL A 10 -11.35 2.36 8.39
N LYS A 11 -10.86 1.59 7.42
CA LYS A 11 -10.64 0.16 7.56
C LYS A 11 -9.16 -0.14 7.29
N ARG A 12 -8.50 -0.82 8.22
CA ARG A 12 -7.19 -1.41 7.97
C ARG A 12 -7.42 -2.81 7.42
N VAL A 13 -6.97 -3.04 6.20
CA VAL A 13 -7.04 -4.33 5.51
C VAL A 13 -5.65 -4.93 5.49
N ILE A 14 -5.56 -6.16 5.96
CA ILE A 14 -4.36 -6.98 5.86
C ILE A 14 -4.79 -8.26 5.18
N ASP A 15 -4.36 -8.46 3.95
CA ASP A 15 -4.59 -9.70 3.22
C ASP A 15 -3.27 -10.42 3.01
N ARG A 16 -3.25 -11.71 3.26
CA ARG A 16 -2.09 -12.59 3.13
C ARG A 16 -2.35 -13.75 2.16
N SER A 17 -3.57 -13.83 1.65
CA SER A 17 -3.89 -14.77 0.59
C SER A 17 -3.41 -14.21 -0.75
N CYS A 18 -2.92 -15.07 -1.63
CA CYS A 18 -2.74 -14.70 -3.03
C CYS A 18 -4.10 -14.69 -3.76
N ALA A 19 -5.14 -14.18 -3.11
CA ALA A 19 -6.49 -14.21 -3.60
C ALA A 19 -6.73 -13.12 -4.65
N GLN A 20 -7.64 -13.40 -5.55
CA GLN A 20 -8.22 -12.39 -6.42
C GLN A 20 -9.41 -11.77 -5.68
N VAL A 21 -9.44 -10.44 -5.63
CA VAL A 21 -10.64 -9.71 -5.23
C VAL A 21 -11.48 -9.51 -6.48
N PRO A 22 -12.71 -10.06 -6.52
CA PRO A 22 -13.60 -9.93 -7.67
C PRO A 22 -13.87 -8.46 -8.02
N GLU A 23 -14.38 -8.24 -9.22
CA GLU A 23 -14.81 -6.90 -9.62
C GLU A 23 -15.94 -6.41 -8.70
N HIS A 24 -15.75 -5.21 -8.18
CA HIS A 24 -16.69 -4.52 -7.30
C HIS A 24 -16.53 -3.01 -7.41
N ALA A 25 -17.50 -2.29 -6.89
CA ALA A 25 -17.49 -0.84 -6.79
C ALA A 25 -17.98 -0.41 -5.40
N HIS A 26 -17.69 0.81 -5.03
CA HIS A 26 -18.10 1.41 -3.75
C HIS A 26 -19.15 2.50 -3.98
N ASP A 27 -20.12 2.59 -3.09
CA ASP A 27 -21.16 3.64 -3.14
C ASP A 27 -20.58 5.03 -2.85
N TRP A 28 -19.50 5.07 -2.08
CA TRP A 28 -18.75 6.28 -1.76
C TRP A 28 -17.35 6.24 -2.37
N PRO A 29 -16.71 7.41 -2.57
CA PRO A 29 -15.31 7.45 -2.94
C PRO A 29 -14.44 6.72 -1.91
N LEU A 30 -13.49 5.95 -2.42
CA LEU A 30 -12.57 5.17 -1.61
C LEU A 30 -11.13 5.63 -1.87
N LEU A 31 -10.44 6.03 -0.81
CA LEU A 31 -9.00 6.20 -0.82
C LEU A 31 -8.33 4.96 -0.25
N SER A 32 -7.68 4.19 -1.09
CA SER A 32 -6.82 3.06 -0.69
C SER A 32 -5.38 3.50 -0.57
N ILE A 33 -4.82 3.42 0.64
CA ILE A 33 -3.43 3.77 0.95
C ILE A 33 -2.65 2.49 1.23
N PHE A 34 -1.69 2.18 0.36
CA PHE A 34 -0.84 1.01 0.50
C PHE A 34 0.31 1.31 1.45
N VAL A 35 0.40 0.53 2.53
CA VAL A 35 1.47 0.62 3.52
C VAL A 35 2.57 -0.37 3.16
N ILE A 36 2.21 -1.61 2.88
CA ILE A 36 3.11 -2.74 2.58
C ILE A 36 2.46 -3.62 1.52
N GLY A 37 3.29 -4.29 0.73
CA GLY A 37 2.85 -5.27 -0.25
C GLY A 37 2.55 -4.69 -1.61
N SER A 38 2.04 -5.53 -2.49
CA SER A 38 1.73 -5.15 -3.86
C SER A 38 0.58 -5.98 -4.42
N TYR A 39 -0.14 -5.39 -5.35
CA TYR A 39 -1.14 -6.09 -6.14
C TYR A 39 -1.25 -5.52 -7.55
N LEU A 40 -1.89 -6.27 -8.38
CA LEU A 40 -2.26 -5.87 -9.72
C LEU A 40 -3.68 -5.31 -9.67
N ASN A 41 -3.81 -4.01 -9.87
CA ASN A 41 -5.10 -3.33 -9.95
C ASN A 41 -5.57 -3.28 -11.39
N GLN A 42 -6.81 -3.65 -11.64
CA GLN A 42 -7.45 -3.52 -12.94
C GLN A 42 -8.70 -2.64 -12.82
N THR A 43 -8.75 -1.64 -13.66
CA THR A 43 -9.85 -0.68 -13.79
C THR A 43 -10.18 -0.50 -15.25
N GLU A 44 -11.14 0.34 -15.56
CA GLU A 44 -11.45 0.78 -16.92
C GLU A 44 -10.26 1.44 -17.65
N LEU A 45 -9.30 1.99 -16.90
CA LEU A 45 -8.07 2.59 -17.45
C LEU A 45 -6.99 1.56 -17.76
N GLY A 46 -7.26 0.28 -17.53
CA GLY A 46 -6.33 -0.81 -17.74
C GLY A 46 -5.74 -1.38 -16.46
N GLN A 47 -4.66 -2.12 -16.63
CA GLN A 47 -4.00 -2.85 -15.54
C GLN A 47 -2.79 -2.07 -15.03
N THR A 48 -2.70 -1.91 -13.71
CA THR A 48 -1.60 -1.18 -13.06
C THR A 48 -1.06 -2.00 -11.89
N PHE A 49 0.26 -2.16 -11.83
CA PHE A 49 0.93 -2.75 -10.68
C PHE A 49 1.09 -1.70 -9.59
N ILE A 50 0.48 -1.95 -8.45
CA ILE A 50 0.50 -1.08 -7.28
C ILE A 50 1.38 -1.70 -6.22
N ALA A 51 2.28 -0.91 -5.67
CA ALA A 51 3.11 -1.31 -4.53
C ALA A 51 3.17 -0.17 -3.52
N GLY A 52 3.16 -0.52 -2.24
CA GLY A 52 3.33 0.47 -1.16
C GLY A 52 4.72 1.11 -1.18
N PRO A 53 4.90 2.33 -0.68
CA PRO A 53 3.85 3.24 -0.25
C PRO A 53 3.25 4.01 -1.43
N SER A 54 1.99 3.81 -1.68
CA SER A 54 1.23 4.48 -2.75
C SER A 54 -0.24 4.64 -2.32
N ALA A 55 -1.00 5.35 -3.10
CA ALA A 55 -2.43 5.47 -2.86
C ALA A 55 -3.21 5.51 -4.18
N ILE A 56 -4.44 5.00 -4.14
CA ILE A 56 -5.41 5.10 -5.21
C ILE A 56 -6.66 5.77 -4.66
N LEU A 57 -7.18 6.73 -5.38
CA LEU A 57 -8.50 7.30 -5.14
C LEU A 57 -9.47 6.76 -6.20
N TYR A 58 -10.40 5.93 -5.75
CA TYR A 58 -11.52 5.47 -6.56
C TYR A 58 -12.68 6.43 -6.36
N GLN A 59 -13.33 6.79 -7.45
CA GLN A 59 -14.58 7.53 -7.40
C GLN A 59 -15.74 6.60 -7.03
N ALA A 60 -16.83 7.15 -6.51
CA ALA A 60 -18.05 6.40 -6.31
C ALA A 60 -18.50 5.72 -7.62
N GLY A 61 -18.86 4.46 -7.57
CA GLY A 61 -19.25 3.67 -8.74
C GLY A 61 -18.10 3.18 -9.63
N ALA A 62 -16.84 3.56 -9.36
CA ALA A 62 -15.71 3.08 -10.17
C ALA A 62 -15.43 1.60 -9.92
N ALA A 63 -15.76 0.77 -10.91
CA ALA A 63 -15.52 -0.66 -10.86
C ALA A 63 -14.02 -0.97 -10.90
N HIS A 64 -13.57 -1.88 -10.05
CA HIS A 64 -12.21 -2.35 -10.03
C HIS A 64 -12.11 -3.78 -9.51
N ARG A 65 -11.03 -4.45 -9.90
CA ARG A 65 -10.66 -5.77 -9.38
C ARG A 65 -9.18 -5.80 -9.06
N ASN A 66 -8.82 -6.61 -8.08
CA ASN A 66 -7.46 -6.70 -7.60
C ASN A 66 -6.98 -8.15 -7.60
N ALA A 67 -5.73 -8.37 -8.05
CA ALA A 67 -5.04 -9.63 -7.89
C ALA A 67 -3.80 -9.39 -7.02
N VAL A 68 -3.73 -10.06 -5.89
CA VAL A 68 -2.58 -9.94 -4.98
C VAL A 68 -1.35 -10.49 -5.69
N ALA A 69 -0.36 -9.63 -5.93
CA ALA A 69 0.83 -9.96 -6.71
C ALA A 69 1.97 -10.50 -5.84
N SER A 70 1.90 -10.29 -4.53
CA SER A 70 2.89 -10.76 -3.57
C SER A 70 2.20 -11.46 -2.41
N ALA A 71 2.97 -12.03 -1.51
CA ALA A 71 2.45 -12.75 -0.36
C ALA A 71 1.78 -11.85 0.69
N GLY A 72 0.84 -11.08 0.23
CA GLY A 72 0.00 -10.24 1.05
C GLY A 72 0.29 -8.75 0.94
N PHE A 73 -0.65 -7.98 1.41
CA PHE A 73 -0.55 -6.53 1.49
C PHE A 73 -1.18 -6.02 2.78
N GLU A 74 -0.80 -4.82 3.15
CA GLU A 74 -1.45 -4.04 4.18
C GLU A 74 -1.82 -2.69 3.58
N GLN A 75 -3.10 -2.35 3.68
CA GLN A 75 -3.61 -1.06 3.22
C GLN A 75 -4.57 -0.46 4.24
N ILE A 76 -4.71 0.85 4.16
CA ILE A 76 -5.76 1.58 4.86
C ILE A 76 -6.74 2.05 3.80
N GLU A 77 -7.97 1.68 4.00
CA GLU A 77 -9.11 2.11 3.19
C GLU A 77 -9.87 3.20 3.94
N ILE A 78 -10.14 4.31 3.26
CA ILE A 78 -10.95 5.41 3.76
C ILE A 78 -12.09 5.63 2.77
N GLU A 79 -13.25 5.11 3.09
CA GLU A 79 -14.49 5.47 2.41
C GLU A 79 -15.08 6.72 3.05
N PHE A 80 -15.55 7.68 2.26
CA PHE A 80 -16.05 8.92 2.81
C PHE A 80 -17.22 9.52 2.00
N ASP A 81 -18.16 10.10 2.72
CA ASP A 81 -19.23 10.89 2.13
C ASP A 81 -18.63 12.18 1.51
N PRO A 82 -18.85 12.43 0.22
CA PRO A 82 -18.42 13.67 -0.41
C PRO A 82 -18.98 14.92 0.26
N ALA A 83 -20.19 14.86 0.82
CA ALA A 83 -20.80 15.99 1.50
C ALA A 83 -20.10 16.28 2.84
N TRP A 84 -19.69 15.24 3.57
CA TRP A 84 -18.91 15.38 4.80
C TRP A 84 -17.51 15.94 4.51
N LEU A 85 -16.88 15.51 3.42
CA LEU A 85 -15.55 15.99 3.03
C LEU A 85 -15.59 17.45 2.57
N GLY A 86 -16.66 17.87 1.90
CA GLY A 86 -16.84 19.20 1.31
C GLY A 86 -17.19 19.13 -0.17
N ARG A 87 -18.24 19.82 -0.56
CA ARG A 87 -18.72 19.79 -1.95
C ARG A 87 -17.68 20.34 -2.94
N GLY A 88 -17.59 19.71 -4.11
CA GLY A 88 -16.74 20.17 -5.21
C GLY A 88 -15.26 19.79 -5.08
N LEU A 89 -14.86 19.01 -4.08
CA LEU A 89 -13.48 18.57 -3.92
C LEU A 89 -13.10 17.40 -4.85
N LEU A 90 -14.07 16.58 -5.23
CA LEU A 90 -13.84 15.44 -6.11
C LEU A 90 -14.13 15.80 -7.57
N PRO A 91 -13.38 15.27 -8.52
CA PRO A 91 -13.73 15.39 -9.94
C PRO A 91 -15.05 14.67 -10.22
N GLY A 92 -15.83 15.20 -11.16
CA GLY A 92 -17.20 14.73 -11.45
C GLY A 92 -17.34 13.39 -12.16
N ALA A 93 -16.24 12.70 -12.50
CA ALA A 93 -16.30 11.42 -13.23
C ALA A 93 -15.75 10.28 -12.37
N PRO A 94 -16.34 9.07 -12.45
CA PRO A 94 -15.80 7.88 -11.80
C PRO A 94 -14.50 7.46 -12.48
N VAL A 95 -13.36 7.80 -11.91
CA VAL A 95 -12.02 7.49 -12.44
C VAL A 95 -11.13 7.02 -11.32
N SER A 96 -10.56 5.84 -11.47
CA SER A 96 -9.48 5.38 -10.60
C SER A 96 -8.23 6.22 -10.86
N ARG A 97 -7.61 6.70 -9.79
CA ARG A 97 -6.39 7.49 -9.88
C ARG A 97 -5.28 6.83 -9.09
N TRP A 98 -4.16 6.54 -9.78
CA TRP A 98 -2.93 6.20 -9.10
C TRP A 98 -2.23 7.49 -8.64
N LEU A 99 -1.81 7.52 -7.38
CA LEU A 99 -1.21 8.67 -6.74
C LEU A 99 0.21 8.32 -6.34
N GLY A 100 1.17 8.87 -7.07
CA GLY A 100 2.60 8.77 -6.75
C GLY A 100 3.16 10.09 -6.21
N GLY A 101 4.48 10.14 -6.03
CA GLY A 101 5.18 11.37 -5.69
C GLY A 101 4.75 11.99 -4.35
N ARG A 102 4.46 13.28 -4.35
CA ARG A 102 4.09 14.01 -3.13
C ARG A 102 2.75 13.57 -2.57
N ALA A 103 1.77 13.26 -3.43
CA ALA A 103 0.47 12.75 -2.99
C ALA A 103 0.59 11.41 -2.27
N GLY A 104 1.46 10.50 -2.75
CA GLY A 104 1.76 9.25 -2.06
C GLY A 104 2.42 9.47 -0.68
N ALA A 105 3.30 10.48 -0.55
CA ALA A 105 3.89 10.83 0.74
C ALA A 105 2.85 11.38 1.72
N GLU A 106 1.91 12.19 1.25
CA GLU A 106 0.79 12.69 2.06
C GLU A 106 -0.18 11.59 2.45
N ALA A 107 -0.45 10.64 1.56
CA ALA A 107 -1.27 9.47 1.86
C ALA A 107 -0.66 8.65 3.02
N ARG A 108 0.66 8.50 3.08
CA ARG A 108 1.34 7.87 4.23
C ARG A 108 1.12 8.64 5.52
N THR A 109 1.22 9.96 5.47
CA THR A 109 0.91 10.80 6.64
C THR A 109 -0.53 10.61 7.09
N LEU A 110 -1.46 10.53 6.15
CA LEU A 110 -2.87 10.24 6.42
C LEU A 110 -3.04 8.87 7.08
N ALA A 111 -2.35 7.85 6.57
CA ALA A 111 -2.36 6.50 7.15
C ALA A 111 -1.90 6.48 8.61
N LEU A 112 -0.90 7.29 8.97
CA LEU A 112 -0.44 7.43 10.36
C LEU A 112 -1.50 8.12 11.24
N LEU A 113 -2.28 9.04 10.71
CA LEU A 113 -3.37 9.71 11.43
C LEU A 113 -4.57 8.78 11.67
N CYS A 114 -4.69 7.68 10.94
CA CYS A 114 -5.75 6.66 11.13
C CYS A 114 -5.45 5.68 12.27
N GLY A 115 -4.54 5.99 13.19
CA GLY A 115 -4.21 5.19 14.36
C GLY A 115 -5.26 5.28 15.49
N ARG A 116 -4.96 4.64 16.64
CA ARG A 116 -5.90 4.48 17.76
C ARG A 116 -6.44 5.80 18.35
N GLU A 117 -5.73 6.90 18.17
CA GLU A 117 -6.09 8.23 18.68
C GLU A 117 -6.57 9.19 17.57
N ALA A 118 -7.13 8.65 16.51
CA ALA A 118 -7.56 9.45 15.38
C ALA A 118 -8.69 10.43 15.80
N ASN A 119 -8.41 11.72 15.66
CA ASN A 119 -9.39 12.77 15.84
C ASN A 119 -10.09 13.05 14.52
N GLU A 120 -11.41 13.06 14.52
CA GLU A 120 -12.25 13.22 13.31
C GLU A 120 -11.90 14.51 12.54
N GLU A 121 -11.75 15.62 13.24
CA GLU A 121 -11.47 16.92 12.62
C GLU A 121 -10.10 16.93 11.93
N ARG A 122 -9.08 16.36 12.59
CA ARG A 122 -7.73 16.23 12.02
C ARG A 122 -7.72 15.32 10.81
N LEU A 123 -8.44 14.18 10.88
CA LEU A 123 -8.57 13.26 9.76
C LEU A 123 -9.25 13.93 8.58
N ARG A 124 -10.39 14.60 8.82
CA ARG A 124 -11.15 15.33 7.80
C ARG A 124 -10.30 16.40 7.13
N ALA A 125 -9.62 17.26 7.92
CA ALA A 125 -8.76 18.30 7.39
C ALA A 125 -7.58 17.74 6.58
N ALA A 126 -6.97 16.64 7.01
CA ALA A 126 -5.89 15.97 6.28
C ALA A 126 -6.41 15.35 4.98
N LEU A 127 -7.57 14.69 5.01
CA LEU A 127 -8.20 14.09 3.85
C LEU A 127 -8.62 15.17 2.82
N GLN A 128 -9.17 16.30 3.27
CA GLN A 128 -9.49 17.44 2.39
C GLN A 128 -8.26 17.94 1.65
N ARG A 129 -7.16 18.18 2.36
CA ARG A 129 -5.90 18.64 1.73
C ARG A 129 -5.38 17.63 0.73
N PHE A 130 -5.40 16.35 1.10
CA PHE A 130 -4.96 15.27 0.24
C PHE A 130 -5.79 15.21 -1.05
N VAL A 131 -7.12 15.17 -0.94
CA VAL A 131 -8.03 15.08 -2.09
C VAL A 131 -7.94 16.32 -2.99
N GLN A 132 -7.87 17.52 -2.42
CA GLN A 132 -7.66 18.75 -3.19
C GLN A 132 -6.37 18.71 -4.03
N ARG A 133 -5.28 18.21 -3.45
CA ARG A 133 -4.02 18.07 -4.16
C ARG A 133 -4.09 16.99 -5.22
N ALA A 134 -4.59 15.82 -4.85
CA ALA A 134 -4.74 14.69 -5.76
C ALA A 134 -5.63 15.03 -6.97
N SER A 135 -6.67 15.86 -6.77
CA SER A 135 -7.55 16.31 -7.86
C SER A 135 -6.87 17.28 -8.85
N ARG A 136 -5.82 17.94 -8.42
CA ARG A 136 -5.04 18.87 -9.28
C ARG A 136 -3.90 18.17 -10.02
N GLU A 137 -3.43 17.05 -9.53
CA GLU A 137 -2.40 16.26 -10.21
C GLU A 137 -3.02 15.51 -11.39
N PRO A 138 -2.38 15.52 -12.57
CA PRO A 138 -2.88 14.75 -13.70
C PRO A 138 -2.88 13.26 -13.32
N ALA A 139 -3.94 12.54 -13.68
CA ALA A 139 -4.00 11.09 -13.58
C ALA A 139 -2.90 10.51 -14.49
N ARG A 140 -1.77 10.15 -13.92
CA ARG A 140 -0.67 9.49 -14.64
C ARG A 140 -0.56 8.05 -14.12
N ALA A 141 -0.79 7.10 -15.02
CA ALA A 141 -0.21 5.79 -14.80
C ALA A 141 1.32 5.95 -14.66
N PRO A 142 1.97 5.24 -13.75
CA PRO A 142 3.43 5.25 -13.70
C PRO A 142 3.96 4.83 -15.07
N ALA A 143 5.06 5.44 -15.50
CA ALA A 143 5.72 5.00 -16.73
C ALA A 143 5.93 3.49 -16.67
N SER A 144 5.72 2.78 -17.76
CA SER A 144 5.74 1.30 -17.82
C SER A 144 6.99 0.67 -17.21
N TRP A 145 8.14 1.36 -17.32
CA TRP A 145 9.40 0.94 -16.72
C TRP A 145 9.38 1.00 -15.17
N VAL A 146 8.61 1.93 -14.57
CA VAL A 146 8.48 2.03 -13.10
C VAL A 146 7.78 0.80 -12.55
N GLY A 147 6.66 0.40 -13.17
CA GLY A 147 5.94 -0.81 -12.80
C GLY A 147 6.80 -2.07 -12.96
N ALA A 148 7.53 -2.17 -14.07
CA ALA A 148 8.46 -3.28 -14.31
C ALA A 148 9.57 -3.32 -13.26
N MET A 149 10.19 -2.19 -12.93
CA MET A 149 11.23 -2.07 -11.91
C MET A 149 10.71 -2.43 -10.52
N THR A 150 9.54 -1.92 -10.16
CA THR A 150 8.90 -2.22 -8.87
C THR A 150 8.59 -3.70 -8.74
N ARG A 151 8.09 -4.33 -9.81
CA ARG A 151 7.85 -5.77 -9.87
C ARG A 151 9.14 -6.56 -9.68
N ARG A 152 10.21 -6.23 -10.42
CA ARG A 152 11.51 -6.89 -10.28
C ARG A 152 12.03 -6.85 -8.85
N LEU A 153 11.93 -5.69 -8.17
CA LEU A 153 12.32 -5.55 -6.77
C LEU A 153 11.46 -6.36 -5.81
N SER A 154 10.18 -6.55 -6.12
CA SER A 154 9.26 -7.35 -5.29
C SER A 154 9.47 -8.86 -5.47
N GLU A 155 9.82 -9.30 -6.68
CA GLU A 155 10.06 -10.70 -7.02
C GLU A 155 11.43 -11.18 -6.51
N ASP A 156 12.45 -10.34 -6.66
CA ASP A 156 13.80 -10.65 -6.21
C ASP A 156 14.36 -9.55 -5.29
N THR A 157 14.23 -9.77 -4.00
CA THR A 157 14.68 -8.84 -2.96
C THR A 157 16.20 -8.82 -2.78
N THR A 158 16.96 -9.72 -3.43
CA THR A 158 18.41 -9.76 -3.37
C THR A 158 19.06 -8.82 -4.39
N LEU A 159 18.33 -8.37 -5.42
CA LEU A 159 18.80 -7.47 -6.46
C LEU A 159 19.45 -6.21 -5.88
N LYS A 160 20.58 -5.84 -6.47
CA LYS A 160 21.25 -4.58 -6.19
C LYS A 160 20.74 -3.50 -7.17
N VAL A 161 20.68 -2.25 -6.69
CA VAL A 161 20.30 -1.12 -7.55
C VAL A 161 21.23 -0.93 -8.74
N THR A 162 22.51 -1.33 -8.58
CA THR A 162 23.51 -1.34 -9.66
C THR A 162 23.13 -2.28 -10.79
N ASP A 163 22.58 -3.45 -10.46
CA ASP A 163 22.20 -4.47 -11.44
C ASP A 163 20.99 -3.99 -12.25
N LEU A 164 20.00 -3.44 -11.55
CA LEU A 164 18.83 -2.82 -12.17
C LEU A 164 19.21 -1.64 -13.07
N ALA A 165 20.16 -0.81 -12.66
CA ALA A 165 20.64 0.30 -13.46
C ALA A 165 21.33 -0.18 -14.75
N SER A 166 22.09 -1.27 -14.65
CA SER A 166 22.74 -1.92 -15.80
C SER A 166 21.73 -2.50 -16.79
N GLU A 167 20.68 -3.17 -16.30
CA GLU A 167 19.58 -3.72 -17.12
C GLU A 167 18.92 -2.62 -18.00
N VAL A 168 18.69 -1.44 -17.44
CA VAL A 168 18.10 -0.31 -18.16
C VAL A 168 19.14 0.59 -18.85
N ARG A 169 20.40 0.24 -18.81
CA ARG A 169 21.53 1.00 -19.40
C ARG A 169 21.55 2.46 -18.93
N ARG A 170 21.34 2.69 -17.63
CA ARG A 170 21.34 4.03 -17.02
C ARG A 170 22.23 4.04 -15.80
N HIS A 171 22.71 5.23 -15.44
CA HIS A 171 23.48 5.41 -14.21
C HIS A 171 22.57 5.20 -12.97
N PRO A 172 23.04 4.53 -11.90
CA PRO A 172 22.24 4.29 -10.69
C PRO A 172 21.61 5.57 -10.09
N SER A 173 22.34 6.69 -10.12
CA SER A 173 21.83 7.98 -9.60
C SER A 173 20.66 8.51 -10.43
N TRP A 174 20.72 8.35 -11.76
CA TRP A 174 19.63 8.73 -12.64
C TRP A 174 18.39 7.87 -12.34
N LEU A 175 18.59 6.55 -12.25
CA LEU A 175 17.52 5.61 -11.96
C LEU A 175 16.85 5.92 -10.62
N GLY A 176 17.64 6.16 -9.56
CA GLY A 176 17.13 6.53 -8.24
C GLY A 176 16.33 7.84 -8.26
N THR A 177 16.81 8.85 -8.98
CA THR A 177 16.11 10.14 -9.12
C THR A 177 14.81 10.00 -9.91
N ALA A 178 14.83 9.27 -11.03
CA ALA A 178 13.68 9.05 -11.88
C ALA A 178 12.60 8.23 -11.15
N TYR A 179 13.01 7.17 -10.44
CA TYR A 179 12.13 6.36 -9.64
C TYR A 179 11.46 7.19 -8.51
N ARG A 180 12.24 7.99 -7.77
CA ARG A 180 11.72 8.88 -6.73
C ARG A 180 10.74 9.92 -7.28
N ARG A 181 11.00 10.48 -8.45
CA ARG A 181 10.06 11.41 -9.10
C ARG A 181 8.74 10.75 -9.47
N ALA A 182 8.79 9.49 -9.90
CA ALA A 182 7.61 8.75 -10.33
C ALA A 182 6.80 8.19 -9.16
N THR A 183 7.47 7.73 -8.08
CA THR A 183 6.83 6.99 -6.98
C THR A 183 6.78 7.77 -5.66
N GLY A 184 7.57 8.83 -5.52
CA GLY A 184 7.75 9.54 -4.25
C GLY A 184 8.69 8.82 -3.27
N GLU A 185 9.09 7.59 -3.56
CA GLU A 185 9.99 6.76 -2.74
C GLU A 185 11.34 6.57 -3.45
N GLY A 186 12.44 6.59 -2.69
CA GLY A 186 13.74 6.25 -3.26
C GLY A 186 13.86 4.77 -3.61
N LEU A 187 14.61 4.46 -4.66
CA LEU A 187 14.77 3.06 -5.12
C LEU A 187 15.40 2.16 -4.04
N LEU A 188 16.37 2.67 -3.26
CA LEU A 188 16.95 1.94 -2.12
C LEU A 188 15.95 1.77 -0.97
N GLU A 189 15.05 2.74 -0.78
CA GLU A 189 13.97 2.66 0.19
C GLU A 189 12.96 1.60 -0.21
N ALA A 190 12.58 1.56 -1.50
CA ALA A 190 11.72 0.52 -2.06
C ALA A 190 12.34 -0.88 -1.90
N ALA A 191 13.61 -1.04 -2.25
CA ALA A 191 14.33 -2.31 -2.08
C ALA A 191 14.37 -2.75 -0.60
N ALA A 192 14.63 -1.83 0.32
CA ALA A 192 14.62 -2.12 1.75
C ALA A 192 13.24 -2.52 2.24
N ARG A 193 12.19 -1.88 1.75
CA ARG A 193 10.79 -2.20 2.07
C ARG A 193 10.42 -3.61 1.60
N PHE A 194 10.73 -3.98 0.36
CA PHE A 194 10.44 -5.32 -0.15
C PHE A 194 11.21 -6.41 0.61
N ARG A 195 12.44 -6.15 1.05
CA ARG A 195 13.16 -7.06 1.96
C ARG A 195 12.44 -7.22 3.30
N VAL A 196 11.97 -6.14 3.88
CA VAL A 196 11.19 -6.18 5.13
C VAL A 196 9.88 -6.95 4.94
N GLU A 197 9.17 -6.76 3.84
CA GLU A 197 7.94 -7.48 3.50
C GLU A 197 8.19 -8.99 3.38
N ARG A 198 9.23 -9.39 2.64
CA ARG A 198 9.63 -10.79 2.51
C ARG A 198 10.00 -11.41 3.85
N ALA A 199 10.83 -10.73 4.65
CA ALA A 199 11.22 -11.21 5.97
C ALA A 199 10.01 -11.31 6.92
N ALA A 200 9.13 -10.31 6.93
CA ALA A 200 7.92 -10.33 7.74
C ALA A 200 7.01 -11.51 7.39
N ARG A 201 6.93 -11.88 6.10
CA ARG A 201 6.23 -13.07 5.65
C ARG A 201 6.89 -14.34 6.19
N LEU A 202 8.18 -14.52 5.95
CA LEU A 202 8.93 -15.69 6.41
C LEU A 202 8.81 -15.89 7.93
N LEU A 203 8.92 -14.80 8.70
CA LEU A 203 8.76 -14.83 10.15
C LEU A 203 7.36 -15.29 10.60
N ARG A 204 6.34 -15.04 9.82
CA ARG A 204 4.97 -15.43 10.13
C ARG A 204 4.63 -16.84 9.67
N GLU A 205 5.18 -17.27 8.53
CA GLU A 205 4.84 -18.52 7.87
C GLU A 205 5.74 -19.68 8.27
N THR A 206 6.95 -19.38 8.76
CA THR A 206 7.96 -20.38 9.07
C THR A 206 8.50 -20.25 10.50
N ASP A 207 9.14 -21.30 10.99
CA ASP A 207 9.86 -21.29 12.27
C ASP A 207 11.37 -21.07 12.11
N GLN A 208 11.80 -20.61 10.94
CA GLN A 208 13.20 -20.34 10.66
C GLN A 208 13.82 -19.40 11.71
N PRO A 209 15.12 -19.58 12.02
CA PRO A 209 15.90 -18.64 12.80
C PRO A 209 15.95 -17.27 12.14
N PHE A 210 15.99 -16.20 12.95
CA PHE A 210 16.05 -14.82 12.44
C PHE A 210 17.22 -14.58 11.48
N ALA A 211 18.36 -15.21 11.74
CA ALA A 211 19.54 -15.09 10.88
C ALA A 211 19.29 -15.68 9.48
N SER A 212 18.62 -16.84 9.40
CA SER A 212 18.26 -17.48 8.14
C SER A 212 17.25 -16.63 7.37
N VAL A 213 16.21 -16.13 8.06
CA VAL A 213 15.22 -15.21 7.49
C VAL A 213 15.88 -13.95 6.92
N ALA A 214 16.87 -13.39 7.65
CA ALA A 214 17.60 -12.21 7.19
C ALA A 214 18.27 -12.46 5.85
N LEU A 215 19.03 -13.54 5.74
CA LEU A 215 19.76 -13.88 4.51
C LEU A 215 18.81 -14.18 3.36
N GLU A 216 17.76 -14.98 3.59
CA GLU A 216 16.76 -15.33 2.58
C GLU A 216 15.99 -14.11 2.07
N ALA A 217 15.74 -13.14 2.94
CA ALA A 217 15.07 -11.88 2.55
C ALA A 217 16.01 -10.86 1.88
N GLY A 218 17.31 -11.16 1.72
CA GLY A 218 18.29 -10.29 1.05
C GLY A 218 18.95 -9.26 1.96
N PHE A 219 18.98 -9.48 3.28
CA PHE A 219 19.79 -8.72 4.22
C PHE A 219 21.18 -9.34 4.36
N CYS A 220 22.18 -8.52 4.67
CA CYS A 220 23.55 -9.03 4.92
C CYS A 220 23.60 -9.88 6.19
N ASP A 221 22.83 -9.51 7.22
CA ASP A 221 22.80 -10.17 8.52
C ASP A 221 21.51 -9.80 9.29
N GLN A 222 21.30 -10.44 10.43
CA GLN A 222 20.17 -10.18 11.32
C GLN A 222 20.17 -8.75 11.87
N SER A 223 21.33 -8.16 12.14
CA SER A 223 21.44 -6.79 12.67
C SER A 223 20.99 -5.76 11.64
N HIS A 224 21.36 -5.97 10.36
CA HIS A 224 20.87 -5.17 9.24
C HIS A 224 19.35 -5.29 9.10
N MET A 225 18.80 -6.50 9.18
CA MET A 225 17.36 -6.73 9.19
C MET A 225 16.68 -5.97 10.32
N ASN A 226 17.17 -6.07 11.55
CA ASN A 226 16.57 -5.40 12.72
C ASN A 226 16.54 -3.87 12.58
N ARG A 227 17.66 -3.27 12.13
CA ARG A 227 17.73 -1.82 11.87
C ARG A 227 16.73 -1.39 10.80
N THR A 228 16.64 -2.18 9.72
CA THR A 228 15.74 -1.86 8.61
C THR A 228 14.27 -2.02 9.01
N PHE A 229 13.91 -3.04 9.79
CA PHE A 229 12.56 -3.20 10.34
C PHE A 229 12.14 -2.01 11.19
N ARG A 230 13.01 -1.54 12.11
CA ARG A 230 12.73 -0.35 12.91
C ARG A 230 12.50 0.89 12.04
N ARG A 231 13.31 1.06 11.01
CA ARG A 231 13.20 2.21 10.09
C ARG A 231 11.93 2.15 9.24
N VAL A 232 11.54 0.97 8.73
CA VAL A 232 10.42 0.81 7.79
C VAL A 232 9.08 0.64 8.51
N LEU A 233 9.04 -0.19 9.57
CA LEU A 233 7.81 -0.57 10.28
C LEU A 233 7.69 0.05 11.68
N GLY A 234 8.72 0.72 12.19
CA GLY A 234 8.74 1.22 13.57
C GLY A 234 8.84 0.12 14.65
N ARG A 235 9.04 -1.15 14.26
CA ARG A 235 8.97 -2.32 15.16
C ARG A 235 10.05 -3.34 14.82
N LEU A 236 10.32 -4.27 15.75
CA LEU A 236 11.30 -5.34 15.58
C LEU A 236 10.71 -6.55 14.85
N PRO A 237 11.56 -7.37 14.20
CA PRO A 237 11.14 -8.65 13.63
C PRO A 237 10.49 -9.60 14.64
N SER A 238 10.94 -9.62 15.92
CA SER A 238 10.35 -10.43 17.00
C SER A 238 8.88 -10.09 17.22
N ALA A 239 8.56 -8.81 17.30
CA ALA A 239 7.17 -8.35 17.45
C ALA A 239 6.27 -8.73 16.26
N VAL A 240 6.84 -8.84 15.05
CA VAL A 240 6.12 -9.33 13.86
C VAL A 240 5.88 -10.83 13.93
N LYS A 241 6.81 -11.58 14.51
CA LYS A 241 6.69 -13.03 14.72
C LYS A 241 5.65 -13.35 15.81
N GLU A 242 5.59 -12.57 16.88
CA GLU A 242 4.64 -12.73 17.98
C GLU A 242 3.17 -12.49 17.56
N ASP A 243 2.93 -11.62 16.59
CA ASP A 243 1.59 -11.35 16.03
C ASP A 243 0.96 -12.54 15.26
N ARG A 244 1.61 -13.70 15.22
CA ARG A 244 1.09 -14.95 14.58
C ARG A 244 -0.25 -15.42 15.19
N GLY A 245 -0.48 -15.18 16.48
CA GLY A 245 -1.62 -15.70 17.25
C GLY A 245 -2.91 -14.91 17.08
N ASP A 246 -2.82 -13.60 17.07
CA ASP A 246 -3.98 -12.69 17.06
C ASP A 246 -4.70 -12.61 15.69
N PHE A 247 -4.01 -13.08 14.66
CA PHE A 247 -4.41 -12.88 13.28
C PHE A 247 -5.44 -13.90 12.75
N ARG A 248 -5.46 -15.11 13.31
CA ARG A 248 -6.42 -16.15 12.88
C ARG A 248 -7.85 -15.87 13.35
N GLN A 249 -8.02 -15.12 14.43
CA GLN A 249 -9.34 -14.83 15.00
C GLN A 249 -10.05 -13.63 14.35
N GLY A 250 -9.33 -12.62 13.89
CA GLY A 250 -9.90 -11.41 13.27
C GLY A 250 -10.51 -11.63 11.89
N TRP A 251 -9.99 -12.62 11.14
CA TRP A 251 -10.43 -12.86 9.76
C TRP A 251 -11.79 -13.55 9.67
N ALA A 252 -12.05 -14.51 10.55
CA ALA A 252 -13.34 -15.22 10.59
C ALA A 252 -14.52 -14.29 10.94
N GLN A 253 -14.26 -13.17 11.61
CA GLN A 253 -15.28 -12.19 11.97
C GLN A 253 -15.49 -11.11 10.88
N GLY A 254 -14.43 -10.71 10.18
CA GLY A 254 -14.51 -9.72 9.08
C GLY A 254 -15.24 -10.24 7.84
N ALA A 255 -14.96 -11.49 7.44
CA ALA A 255 -15.59 -12.10 6.27
C ALA A 255 -17.11 -12.33 6.44
N ARG A 256 -17.58 -12.56 7.69
CA ARG A 256 -19.00 -12.68 8.00
C ARG A 256 -19.75 -11.35 7.98
N ALA A 257 -19.08 -10.26 8.29
CA ALA A 257 -19.66 -8.92 8.28
C ALA A 257 -19.88 -8.37 6.85
N ASP A 258 -19.01 -8.73 5.92
CA ASP A 258 -19.11 -8.32 4.51
C ASP A 258 -20.23 -9.08 3.76
N GLN A 259 -20.45 -10.37 4.10
CA GLN A 259 -21.54 -11.17 3.52
C GLN A 259 -22.94 -10.74 4.03
N ALA A 260 -23.02 -10.07 5.18
CA ALA A 260 -24.30 -9.59 5.74
C ALA A 260 -24.74 -8.23 5.17
N ARG A 261 -23.95 -7.59 4.32
CA ARG A 261 -24.20 -6.26 3.75
C ARG A 261 -24.62 -6.23 2.29
N THR A 262 -24.86 -7.37 1.66
CA THR A 262 -25.47 -7.39 0.32
C THR A 262 -26.99 -7.23 0.51
N PRO A 263 -27.59 -6.08 0.23
CA PRO A 263 -29.05 -5.96 0.16
C PRO A 263 -29.52 -6.73 -1.08
N ARG A 264 -30.63 -7.45 -0.90
CA ARG A 264 -31.37 -8.11 -1.99
C ARG A 264 -32.01 -7.06 -2.89
#